data_a51823ef83c291461635184a6fd4a308
#
_entry.id   a51823ef83c291461635184a6fd4a308
#
_cell.length_a   1.000
_cell.length_b   1.000
_cell.length_c   1.000
_cell.angle_alpha   90.00
_cell.angle_beta   90.00
_cell.angle_gamma   90.00
#
_symmetry.space_group_name_H-M   'P 1'
#
loop_
_entity.id
_entity.type
_entity.pdbx_description
1 polymer ?
#
loop_
_entity_poly.entity_id
_entity_poly.type
_entity_poly.pdbx_seq_one_letter_code
_entity_poly.pdbx_strand_id
1 'polypeptide(L)'
;FFPSSSDDGFAVIDYQTVRQDLGDWSDIHTLSENFDLMFDLVINHCSRENLWFADFIGGRKPGCDYFHEMPSMVGLENVVRPRNSPLLTHVHTYEGVKRVWTTFSDDQIDLNFANPDVLCEFVRVLSSYIAHGARFIRLDAIAFLWKELGSSSINLEQTHAVVRILRALIDEMQTQTLLLTETNVPHEENVSYFGNQDEAHLVYQFSLAPLLLYSYLFNNGQYLGLWANQLNPPNDGCSFINFIASHDGIGLRPLEGLV
;
A
#
# COMPACT_ATOMS: atom_id res chain seq x y z
N PHE A 1 -11.42 -8.69 -0.26
CA PHE A 1 -12.74 -9.12 0.24
C PHE A 1 -13.75 -7.97 0.34
N PHE A 2 -13.34 -6.73 0.41
CA PHE A 2 -14.22 -5.54 0.45
C PHE A 2 -14.78 -5.18 -0.94
N PRO A 3 -15.86 -4.38 -1.03
CA PRO A 3 -16.36 -3.86 -2.29
C PRO A 3 -15.33 -2.98 -3.00
N SER A 4 -15.14 -3.22 -4.28
CA SER A 4 -14.16 -2.53 -5.12
C SER A 4 -14.70 -2.32 -6.53
N SER A 5 -14.24 -1.28 -7.22
CA SER A 5 -14.66 -0.95 -8.58
C SER A 5 -13.72 -1.52 -9.66
N SER A 6 -12.44 -1.66 -9.38
CA SER A 6 -11.44 -2.09 -10.35
C SER A 6 -10.17 -2.64 -9.69
N ASP A 7 -9.15 -2.96 -10.52
CA ASP A 7 -7.79 -3.37 -10.12
C ASP A 7 -7.80 -4.56 -9.15
N ASP A 8 -8.54 -5.63 -9.50
CA ASP A 8 -8.64 -6.91 -8.77
C ASP A 8 -8.97 -6.79 -7.27
N GLY A 9 -9.61 -5.68 -6.87
CA GLY A 9 -9.98 -5.40 -5.49
C GLY A 9 -9.29 -4.16 -4.89
N PHE A 10 -8.27 -3.60 -5.53
CA PHE A 10 -7.45 -2.52 -4.97
C PHE A 10 -7.99 -1.10 -5.25
N ALA A 11 -9.15 -0.95 -5.89
CA ALA A 11 -9.91 0.31 -5.91
C ALA A 11 -11.09 0.20 -4.93
N VAL A 12 -10.85 0.45 -3.64
CA VAL A 12 -11.78 0.15 -2.55
C VAL A 12 -12.92 1.16 -2.49
N ILE A 13 -14.16 0.65 -2.57
CA ILE A 13 -15.39 1.45 -2.43
C ILE A 13 -15.74 1.64 -0.97
N ASP A 14 -15.66 0.57 -0.16
CA ASP A 14 -16.01 0.61 1.26
C ASP A 14 -15.07 -0.33 2.05
N TYR A 15 -14.37 0.23 3.05
CA TYR A 15 -13.44 -0.51 3.91
C TYR A 15 -14.13 -1.28 5.04
N GLN A 16 -15.41 -1.06 5.27
CA GLN A 16 -16.11 -1.58 6.45
C GLN A 16 -17.05 -2.74 6.16
N THR A 17 -17.25 -3.07 4.89
CA THR A 17 -18.16 -4.15 4.49
C THR A 17 -17.42 -5.23 3.70
N VAL A 18 -17.93 -6.44 3.77
CA VAL A 18 -17.51 -7.54 2.89
C VAL A 18 -18.34 -7.47 1.61
N ARG A 19 -17.73 -7.76 0.46
CA ARG A 19 -18.43 -7.81 -0.82
C ARG A 19 -19.51 -8.89 -0.78
N GLN A 20 -20.75 -8.52 -1.11
CA GLN A 20 -21.95 -9.35 -0.90
C GLN A 20 -21.90 -10.73 -1.56
N ASP A 21 -21.18 -10.87 -2.69
CA ASP A 21 -21.04 -12.15 -3.40
C ASP A 21 -20.02 -13.09 -2.73
N LEU A 22 -19.21 -12.58 -1.78
CA LEU A 22 -18.26 -13.36 -0.99
C LEU A 22 -18.79 -13.74 0.39
N GLY A 23 -19.85 -13.06 0.88
CA GLY A 23 -20.41 -13.28 2.20
C GLY A 23 -20.44 -12.03 3.08
N ASP A 24 -20.25 -12.21 4.37
CA ASP A 24 -20.25 -11.14 5.37
C ASP A 24 -19.16 -11.34 6.43
N TRP A 25 -19.12 -10.46 7.44
CA TRP A 25 -18.13 -10.54 8.52
C TRP A 25 -18.25 -11.83 9.36
N SER A 26 -19.39 -12.51 9.39
CA SER A 26 -19.54 -13.79 10.10
C SER A 26 -18.82 -14.91 9.36
N ASP A 27 -18.78 -14.88 8.04
CA ASP A 27 -18.02 -15.82 7.22
C ASP A 27 -16.52 -15.61 7.42
N ILE A 28 -16.05 -14.35 7.44
CA ILE A 28 -14.67 -14.00 7.73
C ILE A 28 -14.26 -14.48 9.13
N HIS A 29 -15.13 -14.29 10.13
CA HIS A 29 -14.90 -14.77 11.49
C HIS A 29 -14.77 -16.30 11.53
N THR A 30 -15.63 -17.02 10.85
CA THR A 30 -15.57 -18.49 10.75
C THR A 30 -14.23 -18.95 10.15
N LEU A 31 -13.73 -18.23 9.13
CA LEU A 31 -12.41 -18.52 8.56
C LEU A 31 -11.29 -18.28 9.59
N SER A 32 -11.38 -17.21 10.40
CA SER A 32 -10.36 -16.87 11.39
C SER A 32 -10.20 -17.91 12.51
N GLU A 33 -11.20 -18.77 12.72
CA GLU A 33 -11.11 -19.89 13.69
C GLU A 33 -10.11 -20.97 13.25
N ASN A 34 -9.81 -21.07 11.95
CA ASN A 34 -8.99 -22.14 11.38
C ASN A 34 -7.76 -21.64 10.61
N PHE A 35 -7.71 -20.35 10.30
CA PHE A 35 -6.65 -19.76 9.49
C PHE A 35 -6.17 -18.43 10.09
N ASP A 36 -4.87 -18.17 9.97
CA ASP A 36 -4.31 -16.85 10.20
C ASP A 36 -4.65 -15.98 8.97
N LEU A 37 -5.52 -14.99 9.13
CA LEU A 37 -6.02 -14.17 8.03
C LEU A 37 -5.09 -12.98 7.76
N MET A 38 -4.84 -12.72 6.48
CA MET A 38 -4.17 -11.50 6.00
C MET A 38 -5.19 -10.59 5.33
N PHE A 39 -5.27 -9.35 5.79
CA PHE A 39 -6.12 -8.31 5.20
C PHE A 39 -5.25 -7.24 4.54
N ASP A 40 -5.62 -6.87 3.31
CA ASP A 40 -5.04 -5.72 2.65
C ASP A 40 -5.61 -4.43 3.22
N LEU A 41 -4.75 -3.54 3.68
CA LEU A 41 -5.07 -2.17 3.99
C LEU A 41 -4.59 -1.29 2.83
N VAL A 42 -5.49 -1.07 1.87
CA VAL A 42 -5.25 -0.21 0.71
C VAL A 42 -5.29 1.23 1.18
N ILE A 43 -4.14 1.74 1.59
CA ILE A 43 -4.03 2.99 2.34
C ILE A 43 -3.66 4.19 1.46
N ASN A 44 -2.99 3.96 0.32
CA ASN A 44 -2.54 5.04 -0.55
C ASN A 44 -3.70 5.74 -1.29
N HIS A 45 -4.75 5.01 -1.64
CA HIS A 45 -5.84 5.49 -2.50
C HIS A 45 -7.15 4.76 -2.18
N CYS A 46 -8.25 5.27 -2.70
CA CYS A 46 -9.53 4.58 -2.73
C CYS A 46 -10.21 4.74 -4.09
N SER A 47 -11.27 3.96 -4.33
CA SER A 47 -12.08 4.09 -5.53
C SER A 47 -12.71 5.48 -5.65
N ARG A 48 -12.90 5.94 -6.88
CA ARG A 48 -13.73 7.13 -7.15
C ARG A 48 -15.22 6.94 -6.77
N GLU A 49 -15.66 5.71 -6.50
CA GLU A 49 -16.99 5.40 -6.00
C GLU A 49 -17.08 5.42 -4.45
N ASN A 50 -15.94 5.62 -3.76
CA ASN A 50 -15.90 5.72 -2.30
C ASN A 50 -16.67 6.96 -1.81
N LEU A 51 -17.36 6.83 -0.67
CA LEU A 51 -18.16 7.92 -0.10
C LEU A 51 -17.33 9.15 0.24
N TRP A 52 -16.05 8.99 0.65
CA TRP A 52 -15.15 10.12 0.89
C TRP A 52 -14.90 10.92 -0.39
N PHE A 53 -14.79 10.24 -1.54
CA PHE A 53 -14.62 10.94 -2.81
C PHE A 53 -15.91 11.59 -3.30
N ALA A 54 -17.08 10.97 -3.05
CA ALA A 54 -18.38 11.62 -3.29
C ALA A 54 -18.55 12.89 -2.44
N ASP A 55 -18.05 12.90 -1.20
CA ASP A 55 -18.00 14.10 -0.36
C ASP A 55 -17.05 15.16 -0.92
N PHE A 56 -15.87 14.79 -1.41
CA PHE A 56 -14.95 15.70 -2.09
C PHE A 56 -15.60 16.37 -3.30
N ILE A 57 -16.24 15.59 -4.16
CA ILE A 57 -16.98 16.11 -5.32
C ILE A 57 -18.08 17.08 -4.91
N GLY A 58 -18.81 16.76 -3.84
CA GLY A 58 -19.93 17.55 -3.32
C GLY A 58 -19.52 18.68 -2.36
N GLY A 59 -18.22 18.83 -2.02
CA GLY A 59 -17.74 19.82 -1.04
C GLY A 59 -18.26 19.57 0.38
N ARG A 60 -18.48 18.34 0.76
CA ARG A 60 -19.07 17.96 2.06
C ARG A 60 -18.02 17.34 2.99
N LYS A 61 -18.22 17.51 4.29
CA LYS A 61 -17.46 16.79 5.33
C LYS A 61 -17.98 15.33 5.44
N PRO A 62 -17.08 14.37 5.78
CA PRO A 62 -15.66 14.58 6.11
C PRO A 62 -14.73 14.62 4.87
N GLY A 63 -15.12 14.04 3.72
CA GLY A 63 -14.23 13.74 2.60
C GLY A 63 -13.71 14.93 1.80
N CYS A 64 -14.28 16.15 1.95
CA CYS A 64 -13.93 17.30 1.09
C CYS A 64 -12.44 17.69 1.13
N ASP A 65 -11.69 17.33 2.17
CA ASP A 65 -10.27 17.65 2.36
C ASP A 65 -9.38 16.39 2.36
N TYR A 66 -9.92 15.23 1.98
CA TYR A 66 -9.20 13.94 2.07
C TYR A 66 -8.34 13.62 0.85
N PHE A 67 -8.38 14.42 -0.21
CA PHE A 67 -7.70 14.13 -1.47
C PHE A 67 -6.74 15.25 -1.87
N HIS A 68 -5.70 14.90 -2.63
CA HIS A 68 -4.76 15.86 -3.17
C HIS A 68 -5.33 16.55 -4.40
N GLU A 69 -5.68 17.85 -4.27
CA GLU A 69 -6.00 18.71 -5.38
C GLU A 69 -4.73 19.41 -5.89
N MET A 70 -4.45 19.28 -7.19
CA MET A 70 -3.27 19.85 -7.83
C MET A 70 -3.66 20.89 -8.89
N PRO A 71 -3.52 22.18 -8.61
CA PRO A 71 -3.92 23.23 -9.57
C PRO A 71 -2.99 23.29 -10.80
N SER A 72 -1.77 22.76 -10.71
CA SER A 72 -0.79 22.77 -11.79
C SER A 72 0.06 21.49 -11.80
N MET A 73 0.85 21.31 -12.87
CA MET A 73 1.85 20.23 -12.99
C MET A 73 3.22 20.64 -12.43
N VAL A 74 3.39 21.86 -11.93
CA VAL A 74 4.67 22.38 -11.42
C VAL A 74 5.06 21.62 -10.16
N GLY A 75 6.29 21.12 -10.12
CA GLY A 75 6.83 20.35 -9.00
C GLY A 75 6.50 18.87 -9.06
N LEU A 76 5.95 18.37 -10.18
CA LEU A 76 5.62 16.94 -10.35
C LEU A 76 6.62 16.22 -11.28
N GLU A 77 7.64 16.90 -11.78
CA GLU A 77 8.57 16.40 -12.78
C GLU A 77 9.43 15.21 -12.29
N ASN A 78 9.66 15.15 -10.98
CA ASN A 78 10.48 14.13 -10.34
C ASN A 78 9.67 12.95 -9.77
N VAL A 79 8.33 13.01 -9.83
CA VAL A 79 7.47 12.00 -9.21
C VAL A 79 7.68 10.63 -9.87
N VAL A 80 8.00 9.64 -9.06
CA VAL A 80 8.14 8.25 -9.52
C VAL A 80 6.78 7.67 -9.87
N ARG A 81 6.70 7.07 -11.06
CA ARG A 81 5.47 6.55 -11.64
C ARG A 81 5.52 5.03 -11.78
N PRO A 82 4.68 4.29 -11.04
CA PRO A 82 4.58 2.83 -11.21
C PRO A 82 3.82 2.42 -12.48
N ARG A 83 2.98 3.30 -13.01
CA ARG A 83 2.14 3.06 -14.21
C ARG A 83 2.25 4.20 -15.22
N ASN A 84 1.92 3.94 -16.48
CA ASN A 84 1.95 4.93 -17.57
C ASN A 84 0.68 5.81 -17.67
N SER A 85 -0.31 5.59 -16.77
CA SER A 85 -1.52 6.41 -16.69
C SER A 85 -1.19 7.87 -16.33
N PRO A 86 -2.02 8.87 -16.64
CA PRO A 86 -1.82 10.25 -16.19
C PRO A 86 -1.74 10.35 -14.67
N LEU A 87 -0.77 11.13 -14.14
CA LEU A 87 -0.62 11.34 -12.70
C LEU A 87 -1.79 12.14 -12.11
N LEU A 88 -2.38 13.03 -12.90
CA LEU A 88 -3.52 13.84 -12.48
C LEU A 88 -4.74 13.54 -13.34
N THR A 89 -5.84 13.26 -12.67
CA THR A 89 -7.15 13.02 -13.29
C THR A 89 -8.06 14.23 -13.11
N HIS A 90 -8.76 14.63 -14.19
CA HIS A 90 -9.76 15.69 -14.11
C HIS A 90 -11.07 15.16 -13.58
N VAL A 91 -11.63 15.84 -12.59
CA VAL A 91 -12.91 15.50 -11.98
C VAL A 91 -13.82 16.71 -11.90
N HIS A 92 -15.13 16.49 -12.11
CA HIS A 92 -16.14 17.53 -11.97
C HIS A 92 -16.58 17.59 -10.51
N THR A 93 -16.42 18.75 -9.89
CA THR A 93 -16.85 19.02 -8.51
C THR A 93 -17.89 20.12 -8.47
N TYR A 94 -18.48 20.38 -7.32
CA TYR A 94 -19.43 21.49 -7.12
C TYR A 94 -18.81 22.90 -7.39
N GLU A 95 -17.47 23.02 -7.29
CA GLU A 95 -16.73 24.25 -7.59
C GLU A 95 -16.22 24.33 -9.04
N GLY A 96 -16.46 23.29 -9.84
CA GLY A 96 -15.96 23.19 -11.21
C GLY A 96 -15.02 22.02 -11.42
N VAL A 97 -14.18 22.10 -12.47
CA VAL A 97 -13.23 21.02 -12.79
C VAL A 97 -11.97 21.18 -11.95
N LYS A 98 -11.66 20.14 -11.19
CA LYS A 98 -10.43 20.02 -10.41
C LYS A 98 -9.54 18.91 -10.96
N ARG A 99 -8.25 18.94 -10.63
CA ARG A 99 -7.29 17.86 -10.89
C ARG A 99 -6.92 17.21 -9.60
N VAL A 100 -7.12 15.90 -9.50
CA VAL A 100 -6.77 15.09 -8.33
C VAL A 100 -5.61 14.17 -8.66
N TRP A 101 -4.80 13.85 -7.66
CA TRP A 101 -3.67 12.95 -7.78
C TRP A 101 -4.15 11.50 -7.93
N THR A 102 -3.56 10.78 -8.90
CA THR A 102 -3.89 9.38 -9.23
C THR A 102 -2.61 8.64 -9.60
N THR A 103 -1.96 8.06 -8.60
CA THR A 103 -0.67 7.36 -8.79
C THR A 103 -0.81 6.17 -9.74
N PHE A 104 -1.88 5.40 -9.65
CA PHE A 104 -2.06 4.13 -10.36
C PHE A 104 -3.03 4.24 -11.54
N SER A 105 -4.27 4.65 -11.32
CA SER A 105 -5.29 4.77 -12.36
C SER A 105 -6.27 5.91 -12.06
N ASP A 106 -7.09 6.28 -13.03
CA ASP A 106 -8.12 7.33 -12.88
C ASP A 106 -9.28 6.93 -11.97
N ASP A 107 -9.36 5.66 -11.57
CA ASP A 107 -10.32 5.15 -10.59
C ASP A 107 -9.73 5.08 -9.16
N GLN A 108 -8.42 5.15 -9.01
CA GLN A 108 -7.70 5.06 -7.73
C GLN A 108 -7.23 6.46 -7.31
N ILE A 109 -8.04 7.16 -6.51
CA ILE A 109 -7.79 8.55 -6.12
C ILE A 109 -6.95 8.57 -4.85
N ASP A 110 -5.77 9.21 -4.93
CA ASP A 110 -4.81 9.22 -3.85
C ASP A 110 -5.26 10.08 -2.67
N LEU A 111 -5.11 9.53 -1.47
CA LEU A 111 -5.51 10.13 -0.21
C LEU A 111 -4.45 11.08 0.33
N ASN A 112 -4.88 12.16 0.98
CA ASN A 112 -4.03 13.21 1.53
C ASN A 112 -3.67 12.94 3.00
N PHE A 113 -2.59 12.22 3.25
CA PHE A 113 -2.10 11.94 4.60
C PHE A 113 -1.49 13.15 5.33
N ALA A 114 -1.29 14.28 4.66
CA ALA A 114 -0.99 15.53 5.35
C ALA A 114 -2.21 16.06 6.15
N ASN A 115 -3.42 15.56 5.84
CA ASN A 115 -4.60 15.77 6.68
C ASN A 115 -4.67 14.66 7.74
N PRO A 116 -4.54 15.00 9.04
CA PRO A 116 -4.56 14.00 10.11
C PRO A 116 -5.89 13.25 10.25
N ASP A 117 -7.00 13.81 9.76
CA ASP A 117 -8.30 13.13 9.79
C ASP A 117 -8.27 11.88 8.90
N VAL A 118 -7.52 11.90 7.78
CA VAL A 118 -7.32 10.73 6.92
C VAL A 118 -6.62 9.61 7.69
N LEU A 119 -5.55 9.93 8.43
CA LEU A 119 -4.87 8.95 9.28
C LEU A 119 -5.82 8.39 10.35
N CYS A 120 -6.64 9.23 10.97
CA CYS A 120 -7.63 8.80 11.96
C CYS A 120 -8.66 7.83 11.36
N GLU A 121 -9.11 8.04 10.12
CA GLU A 121 -9.99 7.08 9.43
C GLU A 121 -9.29 5.73 9.25
N PHE A 122 -8.04 5.72 8.80
CA PHE A 122 -7.30 4.46 8.63
C PHE A 122 -6.94 3.76 9.94
N VAL A 123 -6.78 4.49 11.04
CA VAL A 123 -6.69 3.90 12.39
C VAL A 123 -7.98 3.18 12.76
N ARG A 124 -9.16 3.74 12.42
CA ARG A 124 -10.46 3.07 12.63
C ARG A 124 -10.60 1.83 11.77
N VAL A 125 -10.21 1.89 10.49
CA VAL A 125 -10.23 0.74 9.58
C VAL A 125 -9.31 -0.37 10.10
N LEU A 126 -8.06 -0.03 10.46
CA LEU A 126 -7.09 -0.95 11.03
C LEU A 126 -7.64 -1.65 12.28
N SER A 127 -8.20 -0.86 13.21
CA SER A 127 -8.80 -1.38 14.46
C SER A 127 -9.97 -2.32 14.17
N SER A 128 -10.80 -2.00 13.18
CA SER A 128 -11.90 -2.85 12.73
C SER A 128 -11.39 -4.17 12.15
N TYR A 129 -10.35 -4.14 11.30
CA TYR A 129 -9.77 -5.34 10.71
C TYR A 129 -9.16 -6.26 11.77
N ILE A 130 -8.47 -5.69 12.75
CA ILE A 130 -7.93 -6.45 13.88
C ILE A 130 -9.06 -7.08 14.71
N ALA A 131 -10.14 -6.35 14.98
CA ALA A 131 -11.30 -6.86 15.70
C ALA A 131 -12.02 -8.00 14.94
N HIS A 132 -11.92 -8.05 13.60
CA HIS A 132 -12.45 -9.13 12.77
C HIS A 132 -11.45 -10.26 12.51
N GLY A 133 -10.35 -10.33 13.26
CA GLY A 133 -9.43 -11.46 13.25
C GLY A 133 -8.26 -11.35 12.29
N ALA A 134 -7.92 -10.15 11.81
CA ALA A 134 -6.71 -9.96 10.99
C ALA A 134 -5.45 -10.32 11.79
N ARG A 135 -4.77 -11.38 11.38
CA ARG A 135 -3.46 -11.79 11.91
C ARG A 135 -2.32 -11.04 11.23
N PHE A 136 -2.50 -10.70 9.95
CA PHE A 136 -1.58 -9.91 9.17
C PHE A 136 -2.32 -8.73 8.53
N ILE A 137 -1.70 -7.57 8.56
CA ILE A 137 -2.14 -6.37 7.82
C ILE A 137 -1.09 -6.08 6.76
N ARG A 138 -1.48 -6.21 5.49
CA ARG A 138 -0.63 -5.84 4.35
C ARG A 138 -0.91 -4.40 3.95
N LEU A 139 0.07 -3.52 4.11
CA LEU A 139 0.01 -2.14 3.65
C LEU A 139 0.27 -2.10 2.15
N ASP A 140 -0.79 -2.01 1.38
CA ASP A 140 -0.73 -1.95 -0.08
C ASP A 140 -0.16 -0.62 -0.56
N ALA A 141 0.78 -0.70 -1.52
CA ALA A 141 1.40 0.45 -2.19
C ALA A 141 1.96 1.53 -1.23
N ILE A 142 2.39 1.14 -0.02
CA ILE A 142 2.77 2.06 1.06
C ILE A 142 3.87 3.04 0.65
N ALA A 143 4.78 2.65 -0.24
CA ALA A 143 5.89 3.48 -0.68
C ALA A 143 5.43 4.84 -1.24
N PHE A 144 4.23 4.91 -1.81
CA PHE A 144 3.67 6.10 -2.47
C PHE A 144 2.81 6.96 -1.55
N LEU A 145 2.69 6.65 -0.26
CA LEU A 145 1.69 7.24 0.63
C LEU A 145 1.79 8.77 0.74
N TRP A 146 2.98 9.31 0.98
CA TRP A 146 3.16 10.74 1.15
C TRP A 146 3.49 11.45 -0.15
N LYS A 147 2.82 12.60 -0.40
CA LYS A 147 3.02 13.42 -1.60
C LYS A 147 3.69 14.74 -1.20
N GLU A 148 4.81 15.06 -1.86
CA GLU A 148 5.53 16.30 -1.66
C GLU A 148 6.01 16.87 -2.99
N LEU A 149 5.60 18.11 -3.29
CA LEU A 149 5.99 18.80 -4.53
C LEU A 149 7.51 18.98 -4.60
N GLY A 150 8.08 18.69 -5.78
CA GLY A 150 9.53 18.78 -6.02
C GLY A 150 10.31 17.53 -5.60
N SER A 151 9.69 16.60 -4.89
CA SER A 151 10.28 15.32 -4.51
C SER A 151 9.92 14.20 -5.48
N SER A 152 10.46 13.00 -5.22
CA SER A 152 10.09 11.76 -5.92
C SER A 152 8.72 11.22 -5.52
N SER A 153 8.14 11.69 -4.40
CA SER A 153 6.90 11.20 -3.78
C SER A 153 6.86 9.67 -3.61
N ILE A 154 8.01 9.07 -3.29
CA ILE A 154 8.15 7.66 -2.95
C ILE A 154 9.15 7.51 -1.80
N ASN A 155 8.87 6.62 -0.86
CA ASN A 155 9.71 6.29 0.32
C ASN A 155 10.09 7.54 1.15
N LEU A 156 9.21 8.53 1.25
CA LEU A 156 9.49 9.74 2.02
C LEU A 156 9.45 9.46 3.52
N GLU A 157 10.19 10.24 4.31
CA GLU A 157 10.27 10.10 5.78
C GLU A 157 8.89 10.15 6.45
N GLN A 158 7.98 10.93 5.91
CA GLN A 158 6.61 11.00 6.43
C GLN A 158 5.82 9.71 6.19
N THR A 159 6.11 8.96 5.11
CA THR A 159 5.58 7.61 4.89
C THR A 159 6.03 6.68 5.99
N HIS A 160 7.33 6.65 6.29
CA HIS A 160 7.91 5.89 7.39
C HIS A 160 7.29 6.29 8.74
N ALA A 161 7.08 7.59 8.97
CA ALA A 161 6.42 8.07 10.19
C ALA A 161 4.99 7.51 10.34
N VAL A 162 4.21 7.42 9.26
CA VAL A 162 2.88 6.81 9.29
C VAL A 162 2.99 5.31 9.60
N VAL A 163 3.93 4.59 9.00
CA VAL A 163 4.15 3.16 9.31
C VAL A 163 4.50 2.96 10.78
N ARG A 164 5.38 3.81 11.36
CA ARG A 164 5.71 3.77 12.79
C ARG A 164 4.48 4.02 13.68
N ILE A 165 3.61 4.94 13.30
CA ILE A 165 2.36 5.18 14.05
C ILE A 165 1.47 3.93 14.01
N LEU A 166 1.25 3.32 12.85
CA LEU A 166 0.44 2.11 12.72
C LEU A 166 1.06 0.95 13.52
N ARG A 167 2.39 0.80 13.49
CA ARG A 167 3.12 -0.20 14.27
C ARG A 167 2.92 0.03 15.76
N ALA A 168 3.14 1.25 16.27
CA ALA A 168 2.98 1.59 17.67
C ALA A 168 1.54 1.33 18.17
N LEU A 169 0.53 1.59 17.33
CA LEU A 169 -0.86 1.28 17.65
C LEU A 169 -1.11 -0.22 17.79
N ILE A 170 -0.56 -1.04 16.88
CA ILE A 170 -0.67 -2.51 16.94
C ILE A 170 -0.01 -3.03 18.22
N ASP A 171 1.18 -2.52 18.56
CA ASP A 171 1.92 -2.90 19.76
C ASP A 171 1.15 -2.52 21.04
N GLU A 172 0.57 -1.31 21.09
CA GLU A 172 -0.23 -0.84 22.24
C GLU A 172 -1.54 -1.63 22.41
N MET A 173 -2.15 -2.07 21.32
CA MET A 173 -3.34 -2.93 21.37
C MET A 173 -3.04 -4.33 21.88
N GLN A 174 -1.77 -4.70 22.07
CA GLN A 174 -1.30 -6.01 22.55
C GLN A 174 -1.90 -7.19 21.78
N THR A 175 -2.14 -6.99 20.48
CA THR A 175 -2.61 -8.05 19.59
C THR A 175 -1.43 -8.86 19.06
N GLN A 176 -1.73 -10.01 18.46
CA GLN A 176 -0.70 -10.77 17.73
C GLN A 176 -0.60 -10.38 16.26
N THR A 177 -1.19 -9.25 15.87
CA THR A 177 -1.21 -8.79 14.47
C THR A 177 0.16 -8.35 14.02
N LEU A 178 0.55 -8.76 12.82
CA LEU A 178 1.83 -8.40 12.21
C LEU A 178 1.58 -7.46 11.02
N LEU A 179 2.42 -6.42 10.92
CA LEU A 179 2.38 -5.44 9.86
C LEU A 179 3.35 -5.86 8.74
N LEU A 180 2.86 -5.91 7.51
CA LEU A 180 3.60 -6.25 6.29
C LEU A 180 3.53 -5.07 5.31
N THR A 181 4.66 -4.64 4.75
CA THR A 181 4.69 -3.60 3.71
C THR A 181 4.81 -4.20 2.32
N GLU A 182 4.03 -3.65 1.37
CA GLU A 182 4.16 -3.92 -0.06
C GLU A 182 4.76 -2.68 -0.73
N THR A 183 5.99 -2.80 -1.26
CA THR A 183 6.79 -1.66 -1.71
C THR A 183 7.42 -1.80 -3.09
N ASN A 184 7.54 -2.96 -3.67
CA ASN A 184 8.10 -3.23 -5.02
C ASN A 184 9.21 -2.23 -5.47
N VAL A 185 10.19 -2.04 -4.62
CA VAL A 185 11.34 -1.14 -4.79
C VAL A 185 12.66 -1.91 -4.65
N PRO A 186 13.83 -1.32 -4.99
CA PRO A 186 15.12 -1.94 -4.74
C PRO A 186 15.31 -2.41 -3.29
N HIS A 187 16.17 -3.41 -3.09
CA HIS A 187 16.30 -4.12 -1.81
C HIS A 187 16.58 -3.17 -0.62
N GLU A 188 17.49 -2.22 -0.78
CA GLU A 188 17.86 -1.29 0.31
C GLU A 188 16.67 -0.40 0.72
N GLU A 189 15.89 0.08 -0.24
CA GLU A 189 14.68 0.85 0.02
C GLU A 189 13.59 -0.03 0.68
N ASN A 190 13.47 -1.29 0.24
CA ASN A 190 12.49 -2.22 0.78
C ASN A 190 12.78 -2.57 2.25
N VAL A 191 14.06 -2.88 2.60
CA VAL A 191 14.43 -3.22 3.98
C VAL A 191 14.41 -2.03 4.93
N SER A 192 14.41 -0.79 4.41
CA SER A 192 14.26 0.41 5.24
C SER A 192 12.94 0.43 6.02
N TYR A 193 11.91 -0.27 5.53
CA TYR A 193 10.62 -0.41 6.20
C TYR A 193 10.62 -1.32 7.45
N PHE A 194 11.75 -1.92 7.79
CA PHE A 194 11.93 -2.47 9.14
C PHE A 194 12.19 -1.38 10.19
N GLY A 195 12.64 -0.19 9.75
CA GLY A 195 13.05 0.89 10.64
C GLY A 195 14.13 0.44 11.62
N ASN A 196 13.99 0.87 12.87
CA ASN A 196 14.76 0.36 14.00
C ASN A 196 13.98 -0.73 14.77
N GLN A 197 13.26 -1.61 14.09
CA GLN A 197 12.29 -2.58 14.61
C GLN A 197 10.99 -1.91 15.09
N ASP A 198 10.72 -0.72 14.60
CA ASP A 198 9.59 0.14 14.99
C ASP A 198 8.63 0.44 13.81
N GLU A 199 8.88 -0.20 12.65
CA GLU A 199 8.02 -0.10 11.46
C GLU A 199 7.39 -1.48 11.15
N ALA A 200 7.53 -2.00 9.93
CA ALA A 200 6.96 -3.28 9.56
C ALA A 200 7.62 -4.45 10.28
N HIS A 201 6.83 -5.46 10.66
CA HIS A 201 7.35 -6.75 11.10
C HIS A 201 7.87 -7.57 9.91
N LEU A 202 7.24 -7.39 8.75
CA LEU A 202 7.45 -8.19 7.55
C LEU A 202 7.64 -7.30 6.34
N VAL A 203 8.55 -7.69 5.44
CA VAL A 203 8.67 -7.11 4.09
C VAL A 203 8.77 -8.21 3.05
N TYR A 204 8.31 -7.95 1.83
CA TYR A 204 8.43 -8.90 0.73
C TYR A 204 9.85 -8.98 0.18
N GLN A 205 10.27 -10.16 -0.28
CA GLN A 205 11.50 -10.34 -1.07
C GLN A 205 11.21 -10.16 -2.57
N PHE A 206 11.01 -8.92 -2.99
CA PHE A 206 10.67 -8.59 -4.37
C PHE A 206 11.76 -8.99 -5.38
N SER A 207 13.04 -8.98 -4.99
CA SER A 207 14.15 -9.39 -5.88
C SER A 207 14.17 -10.90 -6.16
N LEU A 208 13.58 -11.73 -5.30
CA LEU A 208 13.63 -13.20 -5.41
C LEU A 208 12.98 -13.70 -6.70
N ALA A 209 11.75 -13.25 -6.97
CA ALA A 209 10.96 -13.74 -8.11
C ALA A 209 11.64 -13.48 -9.46
N PRO A 210 12.07 -12.26 -9.82
CA PRO A 210 12.73 -12.01 -11.09
C PRO A 210 14.13 -12.65 -11.18
N LEU A 211 14.87 -12.79 -10.08
CA LEU A 211 16.16 -13.51 -10.07
C LEU A 211 15.98 -15.01 -10.30
N LEU A 212 14.94 -15.62 -9.73
CA LEU A 212 14.59 -17.02 -10.02
C LEU A 212 14.18 -17.19 -11.48
N LEU A 213 13.33 -16.32 -12.01
CA LEU A 213 12.91 -16.37 -13.42
C LEU A 213 14.11 -16.22 -14.35
N TYR A 214 15.00 -15.25 -14.09
CA TYR A 214 16.24 -15.07 -14.84
C TYR A 214 17.10 -16.35 -14.81
N SER A 215 17.32 -16.91 -13.62
CA SER A 215 18.14 -18.10 -13.42
C SER A 215 17.61 -19.29 -14.21
N TYR A 216 16.28 -19.45 -14.24
CA TYR A 216 15.62 -20.51 -14.99
C TYR A 216 15.74 -20.30 -16.51
N LEU A 217 15.41 -19.10 -17.02
CA LEU A 217 15.39 -18.81 -18.45
C LEU A 217 16.79 -18.86 -19.07
N PHE A 218 17.81 -18.39 -18.36
CA PHE A 218 19.19 -18.32 -18.87
C PHE A 218 20.08 -19.48 -18.38
N ASN A 219 19.51 -20.43 -17.60
CA ASN A 219 20.25 -21.52 -16.97
C ASN A 219 21.52 -21.01 -16.23
N ASN A 220 21.38 -19.87 -15.54
CA ASN A 220 22.46 -19.18 -14.85
C ASN A 220 21.99 -18.64 -13.49
N GLY A 221 22.38 -19.31 -12.41
CA GLY A 221 22.06 -18.92 -11.03
C GLY A 221 23.06 -17.96 -10.38
N GLN A 222 24.00 -17.40 -11.13
CA GLN A 222 25.07 -16.57 -10.56
C GLN A 222 24.52 -15.35 -9.82
N TYR A 223 23.62 -14.58 -10.44
CA TYR A 223 23.05 -13.38 -9.82
C TYR A 223 22.19 -13.71 -8.61
N LEU A 224 21.38 -14.78 -8.70
CA LEU A 224 20.61 -15.28 -7.55
C LEU A 224 21.54 -15.66 -6.38
N GLY A 225 22.62 -16.36 -6.67
CA GLY A 225 23.60 -16.75 -5.65
C GLY A 225 24.34 -15.58 -5.03
N LEU A 226 24.75 -14.59 -5.84
CA LEU A 226 25.37 -13.36 -5.35
C LEU A 226 24.43 -12.57 -4.44
N TRP A 227 23.19 -12.36 -4.88
CA TRP A 227 22.18 -11.68 -4.10
C TRP A 227 21.90 -12.43 -2.78
N ALA A 228 21.67 -13.73 -2.82
CA ALA A 228 21.39 -14.52 -1.62
C ALA A 228 22.53 -14.48 -0.59
N ASN A 229 23.81 -14.45 -1.06
CA ASN A 229 24.97 -14.33 -0.18
C ASN A 229 25.13 -12.93 0.44
N GLN A 230 24.52 -11.90 -0.13
CA GLN A 230 24.57 -10.53 0.38
C GLN A 230 23.41 -10.21 1.34
N LEU A 231 22.39 -11.07 1.39
CA LEU A 231 21.26 -10.87 2.29
C LEU A 231 21.72 -10.94 3.74
N ASN A 232 21.49 -9.84 4.44
CA ASN A 232 21.60 -9.85 5.90
C ASN A 232 20.30 -10.39 6.50
N PRO A 233 20.36 -11.23 7.55
CA PRO A 233 19.16 -11.60 8.28
C PRO A 233 18.50 -10.33 8.85
N PRO A 234 17.19 -10.24 8.83
CA PRO A 234 16.50 -9.13 9.49
C PRO A 234 16.74 -9.17 10.99
N ASN A 235 16.53 -8.04 11.65
CA ASN A 235 16.62 -7.95 13.11
C ASN A 235 15.59 -8.86 13.80
N ASP A 236 15.81 -9.17 15.08
CA ASP A 236 14.87 -9.94 15.89
C ASP A 236 13.47 -9.32 15.84
N GLY A 237 12.45 -10.15 15.65
CA GLY A 237 11.06 -9.71 15.50
C GLY A 237 10.67 -9.24 14.07
N CYS A 238 11.62 -9.24 13.14
CA CYS A 238 11.39 -8.94 11.74
C CYS A 238 11.64 -10.16 10.85
N SER A 239 10.97 -10.24 9.69
CA SER A 239 11.19 -11.34 8.76
C SER A 239 10.85 -10.94 7.31
N PHE A 240 11.33 -11.77 6.38
CA PHE A 240 10.98 -11.64 4.97
C PHE A 240 9.83 -12.56 4.59
N ILE A 241 8.94 -12.09 3.72
CA ILE A 241 7.97 -12.92 3.00
C ILE A 241 8.54 -13.24 1.62
N ASN A 242 8.87 -14.51 1.40
CA ASN A 242 9.31 -15.01 0.11
C ASN A 242 8.10 -15.35 -0.76
N PHE A 243 8.11 -14.87 -2.01
CA PHE A 243 7.08 -15.17 -3.00
C PHE A 243 7.70 -15.21 -4.40
N ILE A 244 7.00 -15.83 -5.34
CA ILE A 244 7.50 -16.00 -6.72
C ILE A 244 6.62 -15.33 -7.76
N ALA A 245 5.40 -14.96 -7.41
CA ALA A 245 4.46 -14.18 -8.23
C ALA A 245 3.35 -13.63 -7.34
N SER A 246 2.72 -12.53 -7.77
CA SER A 246 1.51 -11.97 -7.20
C SER A 246 0.47 -11.73 -8.31
N HIS A 247 -0.67 -11.12 -7.98
CA HIS A 247 -1.66 -10.65 -8.96
C HIS A 247 -1.06 -9.65 -9.97
N ASP A 248 -0.07 -8.84 -9.57
CA ASP A 248 0.69 -7.92 -10.43
C ASP A 248 1.73 -8.62 -11.32
N GLY A 249 1.91 -9.93 -11.21
CA GLY A 249 2.93 -10.69 -11.90
C GLY A 249 4.30 -10.59 -11.22
N ILE A 250 5.36 -10.37 -12.00
CA ILE A 250 6.75 -10.25 -11.52
C ILE A 250 7.29 -8.87 -11.88
N GLY A 251 7.54 -8.04 -10.87
CA GLY A 251 8.15 -6.73 -11.03
C GLY A 251 9.64 -6.84 -11.37
N LEU A 252 10.13 -5.99 -12.28
CA LEU A 252 11.55 -5.96 -12.68
C LEU A 252 12.36 -4.88 -11.96
N ARG A 253 11.72 -3.86 -11.42
CA ARG A 253 12.40 -2.77 -10.69
C ARG A 253 13.30 -3.24 -9.55
N PRO A 254 12.95 -4.29 -8.78
CA PRO A 254 13.85 -4.83 -7.74
C PRO A 254 15.16 -5.44 -8.26
N LEU A 255 15.35 -5.56 -9.58
CA LEU A 255 16.62 -5.98 -10.19
C LEU A 255 17.58 -4.83 -10.46
N GLU A 256 17.18 -3.58 -10.29
CA GLU A 256 18.06 -2.42 -10.50
C GLU A 256 19.33 -2.58 -9.67
N GLY A 257 20.48 -2.59 -10.35
CA GLY A 257 21.80 -2.79 -9.75
C GLY A 257 22.20 -4.24 -9.41
N LEU A 258 21.35 -5.23 -9.67
CA LEU A 258 21.63 -6.66 -9.40
C LEU A 258 22.01 -7.45 -10.65
N VAL A 259 21.59 -7.05 -11.83
CA VAL A 259 21.85 -7.70 -13.13
C VAL A 259 22.27 -6.68 -14.17
#